data_fc75f93a3fdf73b71e8b07843649df17
#
_entry.id   fc75f93a3fdf73b71e8b07843649df17
#
_cell.length_a   1.000
_cell.length_b   1.000
_cell.length_c   1.000
_cell.angle_alpha   90.00
_cell.angle_beta   90.00
_cell.angle_gamma   90.00
#
_symmetry.space_group_name_H-M   'P 1'
#
loop_
_entity.id
_entity.type
_entity.pdbx_description
1 polymer ?
#
loop_
_entity_poly.entity_id
_entity_poly.type
_entity_poly.pdbx_seq_one_letter_code
_entity_poly.pdbx_strand_id
1 'polypeptide(L)'
;MRVLLTNHLPWHGSSSGAHAFELAQGLVRAGHEVHALVVDRQATGDEPCVVRRIVCQAGEATADLPFDIPGFTADSSNRLTFDALTDAQLADYRDENRRLLDLEVEAFDPQIIHAQHIWIQGHLALETGVPYVVSAALDELEAYRRDARFRPLAQQAAENAGRILVESEAVRVEVTKTFGEVADRVEVVPHSAQWIERIVAIYEKVLATRFGEV
;
A
#
# COMPACT_ATOMS: atom_id res chain seq x y z
N MET A 1 8.70 -16.83 1.02
CA MET A 1 8.01 -16.14 -0.10
C MET A 1 8.77 -14.90 -0.46
N ARG A 2 8.67 -14.45 -1.73
CA ARG A 2 9.09 -13.10 -2.15
C ARG A 2 7.87 -12.17 -2.04
N VAL A 3 7.97 -11.19 -1.16
CA VAL A 3 6.89 -10.26 -0.83
C VAL A 3 7.31 -8.83 -1.22
N LEU A 4 6.52 -8.17 -2.04
CA LEU A 4 6.70 -6.76 -2.37
C LEU A 4 5.71 -5.92 -1.56
N LEU A 5 6.22 -5.03 -0.73
CA LEU A 5 5.42 -4.06 0.00
C LEU A 5 5.37 -2.74 -0.77
N THR A 6 4.21 -2.08 -0.81
CA THR A 6 4.10 -0.74 -1.39
C THR A 6 3.44 0.21 -0.40
N ASN A 7 3.95 1.44 -0.28
CA ASN A 7 3.40 2.45 0.62
C ASN A 7 3.51 3.86 0.04
N HIS A 8 2.48 4.68 0.26
CA HIS A 8 2.43 6.09 -0.14
C HIS A 8 3.28 7.03 0.73
N LEU A 9 3.63 6.61 1.92
CA LEU A 9 4.20 7.47 2.95
C LEU A 9 5.60 7.01 3.35
N PRO A 10 6.44 7.93 3.83
CA PRO A 10 7.75 7.62 4.36
C PRO A 10 7.67 6.58 5.47
N TRP A 11 8.71 5.76 5.59
CA TRP A 11 8.82 4.77 6.66
C TRP A 11 8.81 5.40 8.06
N HIS A 12 9.37 6.60 8.16
CA HIS A 12 9.41 7.36 9.41
C HIS A 12 8.58 8.64 9.30
N GLY A 13 7.97 9.02 10.41
CA GLY A 13 7.18 10.26 10.48
C GLY A 13 5.71 10.11 10.14
N SER A 14 5.24 8.90 9.81
CA SER A 14 3.82 8.59 9.61
C SER A 14 3.44 7.26 10.27
N SER A 15 2.19 7.12 10.71
CA SER A 15 1.69 5.87 11.30
C SER A 15 1.68 4.73 10.30
N SER A 16 1.23 4.99 9.07
CA SER A 16 1.22 4.00 7.99
C SER A 16 2.63 3.56 7.60
N GLY A 17 3.59 4.50 7.54
CA GLY A 17 4.99 4.18 7.27
C GLY A 17 5.60 3.32 8.37
N ALA A 18 5.40 3.68 9.64
CA ALA A 18 5.87 2.89 10.77
C ALA A 18 5.29 1.46 10.75
N HIS A 19 3.99 1.32 10.47
CA HIS A 19 3.36 0.02 10.33
C HIS A 19 3.96 -0.81 9.18
N ALA A 20 4.18 -0.20 8.01
CA ALA A 20 4.79 -0.85 6.86
C ALA A 20 6.26 -1.27 7.15
N PHE A 21 7.01 -0.43 7.88
CA PHE A 21 8.36 -0.75 8.33
C PHE A 21 8.39 -1.95 9.27
N GLU A 22 7.53 -1.98 10.27
CA GLU A 22 7.42 -3.10 11.21
C GLU A 22 6.96 -4.39 10.52
N LEU A 23 6.06 -4.28 9.53
CA LEU A 23 5.65 -5.40 8.68
C LEU A 23 6.85 -5.96 7.90
N ALA A 24 7.62 -5.10 7.22
CA ALA A 24 8.81 -5.52 6.48
C ALA A 24 9.80 -6.23 7.42
N GLN A 25 10.08 -5.64 8.57
CA GLN A 25 10.99 -6.19 9.56
C GLN A 25 10.51 -7.57 10.09
N GLY A 26 9.19 -7.69 10.34
CA GLY A 26 8.58 -8.92 10.80
C GLY A 26 8.65 -10.04 9.75
N LEU A 27 8.36 -9.73 8.49
CA LEU A 27 8.43 -10.68 7.38
C LEU A 27 9.87 -11.16 7.13
N VAL A 28 10.86 -10.26 7.17
CA VAL A 28 12.29 -10.62 7.05
C VAL A 28 12.70 -11.54 8.19
N ARG A 29 12.32 -11.24 9.45
CA ARG A 29 12.59 -12.12 10.60
C ARG A 29 11.91 -13.49 10.48
N ALA A 30 10.77 -13.56 9.82
CA ALA A 30 10.07 -14.81 9.52
C ALA A 30 10.70 -15.59 8.35
N GLY A 31 11.80 -15.11 7.76
CA GLY A 31 12.55 -15.78 6.70
C GLY A 31 11.99 -15.54 5.29
N HIS A 32 11.21 -14.50 5.08
CA HIS A 32 10.75 -14.11 3.75
C HIS A 32 11.74 -13.14 3.09
N GLU A 33 11.86 -13.19 1.77
CA GLU A 33 12.49 -12.15 0.98
C GLU A 33 11.51 -11.00 0.80
N VAL A 34 11.94 -9.79 1.17
CA VAL A 34 11.07 -8.62 1.14
C VAL A 34 11.75 -7.50 0.38
N HIS A 35 11.03 -6.93 -0.57
CA HIS A 35 11.35 -5.64 -1.16
C HIS A 35 10.24 -4.65 -0.85
N ALA A 36 10.54 -3.36 -0.88
CA ALA A 36 9.56 -2.32 -0.67
C ALA A 36 9.68 -1.19 -1.69
N LEU A 37 8.53 -0.71 -2.16
CA LEU A 37 8.39 0.54 -2.91
C LEU A 37 7.72 1.56 -1.99
N VAL A 38 8.40 2.65 -1.68
CA VAL A 38 7.90 3.68 -0.78
C VAL A 38 8.04 5.07 -1.38
N VAL A 39 7.16 5.98 -0.99
CA VAL A 39 7.33 7.40 -1.29
C VAL A 39 8.06 8.03 -0.12
N ASP A 40 9.30 8.48 -0.34
CA ASP A 40 10.15 9.04 0.71
C ASP A 40 11.11 10.08 0.12
N ARG A 41 11.69 10.92 0.97
CA ARG A 41 12.67 11.93 0.55
C ARG A 41 14.09 11.40 0.50
N GLN A 42 14.43 10.45 1.37
CA GLN A 42 15.80 9.94 1.52
C GLN A 42 15.84 8.55 2.18
N ALA A 43 16.98 7.88 1.99
CA ALA A 43 17.28 6.66 2.74
C ALA A 43 17.56 6.97 4.21
N THR A 44 17.10 6.09 5.10
CA THR A 44 17.30 6.24 6.55
C THR A 44 18.50 5.44 7.05
N GLY A 45 18.93 4.41 6.30
CA GLY A 45 20.09 3.57 6.61
C GLY A 45 19.77 2.43 7.60
N ASP A 46 18.55 2.34 8.08
CA ASP A 46 18.06 1.28 8.98
C ASP A 46 17.00 0.37 8.31
N GLU A 47 16.89 0.44 6.98
CA GLU A 47 15.91 -0.32 6.22
C GLU A 47 16.06 -1.83 6.44
N PRO A 48 14.95 -2.54 6.75
CA PRO A 48 15.00 -3.97 7.02
C PRO A 48 15.12 -4.83 5.76
N CYS A 49 14.92 -4.24 4.57
CA CYS A 49 14.89 -4.92 3.29
C CYS A 49 15.40 -4.00 2.17
N VAL A 50 15.41 -4.49 0.94
CA VAL A 50 15.68 -3.66 -0.25
C VAL A 50 14.54 -2.66 -0.45
N VAL A 51 14.87 -1.38 -0.56
CA VAL A 51 13.88 -0.30 -0.70
C VAL A 51 14.13 0.50 -1.97
N ARG A 52 13.12 0.52 -2.83
CA ARG A 52 13.02 1.47 -3.94
C ARG A 52 12.19 2.66 -3.49
N ARG A 53 12.65 3.86 -3.86
CA ARG A 53 11.99 5.11 -3.44
C ARG A 53 11.49 5.90 -4.63
N ILE A 54 10.35 6.56 -4.41
CA ILE A 54 9.87 7.68 -5.21
C ILE A 54 10.16 8.93 -4.40
N VAL A 55 11.01 9.79 -4.91
CA VAL A 55 11.37 11.04 -4.23
C VAL A 55 10.40 12.14 -4.64
N CYS A 56 9.57 12.56 -3.68
CA CYS A 56 8.67 13.70 -3.84
C CYS A 56 9.21 14.89 -3.05
N GLN A 57 9.58 15.97 -3.73
CA GLN A 57 10.08 17.17 -3.07
C GLN A 57 9.90 18.42 -3.92
N ALA A 58 9.14 19.37 -3.42
CA ALA A 58 8.95 20.66 -4.07
C ALA A 58 10.27 21.44 -4.16
N GLY A 59 10.58 21.96 -5.37
CA GLY A 59 11.78 22.79 -5.59
C GLY A 59 13.10 22.02 -5.68
N GLU A 60 13.11 20.71 -5.58
CA GLU A 60 14.30 19.88 -5.75
C GLU A 60 14.38 19.33 -7.19
N ALA A 61 15.44 19.68 -7.91
CA ALA A 61 15.59 19.32 -9.31
C ALA A 61 15.87 17.83 -9.56
N THR A 62 16.30 17.12 -8.54
CA THR A 62 16.61 15.68 -8.59
C THR A 62 15.47 14.81 -8.09
N ALA A 63 14.36 15.41 -7.65
CA ALA A 63 13.17 14.67 -7.24
C ALA A 63 12.47 14.03 -8.44
N ASP A 64 11.92 12.82 -8.27
CA ASP A 64 11.10 12.16 -9.27
C ASP A 64 9.80 12.94 -9.53
N LEU A 65 9.25 13.52 -8.45
CA LEU A 65 8.03 14.33 -8.50
C LEU A 65 8.27 15.72 -7.88
N PRO A 66 7.93 16.83 -8.57
CA PRO A 66 8.27 18.18 -8.17
C PRO A 66 7.28 18.79 -7.16
N PHE A 67 6.73 17.99 -6.27
CA PHE A 67 5.83 18.40 -5.19
C PHE A 67 6.07 17.58 -3.93
N ASP A 68 5.60 18.09 -2.79
CA ASP A 68 5.76 17.39 -1.50
C ASP A 68 4.96 16.09 -1.46
N ILE A 69 5.35 15.17 -0.60
CA ILE A 69 4.67 13.87 -0.41
C ILE A 69 3.21 14.12 -0.02
N PRO A 70 2.23 13.66 -0.80
CA PRO A 70 0.82 13.82 -0.45
C PRO A 70 0.37 12.75 0.55
N GLY A 71 -0.52 13.14 1.47
CA GLY A 71 -1.20 12.23 2.41
C GLY A 71 -2.70 12.19 2.21
N PHE A 72 -3.39 11.28 2.87
CA PHE A 72 -4.85 11.23 2.86
C PHE A 72 -5.46 12.33 3.72
N THR A 73 -4.76 12.72 4.78
CA THR A 73 -5.15 13.81 5.67
C THR A 73 -3.98 14.78 5.86
N ALA A 74 -4.30 16.06 6.04
CA ALA A 74 -3.29 17.04 6.40
C ALA A 74 -2.95 16.91 7.90
N ASP A 75 -1.66 16.78 8.20
CA ASP A 75 -1.14 16.75 9.56
C ASP A 75 0.15 17.56 9.67
N SER A 76 0.87 17.44 10.80
CA SER A 76 2.13 18.13 11.02
C SER A 76 3.27 17.65 10.10
N SER A 77 3.20 16.42 9.60
CA SER A 77 4.18 15.80 8.71
C SER A 77 3.82 15.96 7.22
N ASN A 78 2.52 15.99 6.90
CA ASN A 78 1.98 16.11 5.55
C ASN A 78 1.05 17.31 5.42
N ARG A 79 1.52 18.39 4.76
CA ARG A 79 0.70 19.57 4.46
C ARG A 79 -0.06 19.46 3.14
N LEU A 80 0.46 18.63 2.22
CA LEU A 80 -0.16 18.36 0.93
C LEU A 80 -1.06 17.14 1.06
N THR A 81 -2.29 17.24 0.57
CA THR A 81 -3.22 16.11 0.52
C THR A 81 -3.48 15.67 -0.92
N PHE A 82 -3.84 14.40 -1.12
CA PHE A 82 -4.13 13.88 -2.45
C PHE A 82 -5.25 14.65 -3.17
N ASP A 83 -6.28 15.08 -2.43
CA ASP A 83 -7.37 15.89 -2.97
C ASP A 83 -6.96 17.32 -3.34
N ALA A 84 -5.82 17.82 -2.85
CA ALA A 84 -5.24 19.10 -3.23
C ALA A 84 -4.39 19.03 -4.52
N LEU A 85 -4.02 17.83 -4.98
CA LEU A 85 -3.30 17.67 -6.23
C LEU A 85 -4.19 18.01 -7.43
N THR A 86 -3.61 18.71 -8.39
CA THR A 86 -4.22 18.87 -9.72
C THR A 86 -4.32 17.50 -10.43
N ASP A 87 -5.18 17.41 -11.45
CA ASP A 87 -5.30 16.16 -12.22
C ASP A 87 -3.98 15.78 -12.90
N ALA A 88 -3.19 16.74 -13.34
CA ALA A 88 -1.86 16.52 -13.92
C ALA A 88 -0.89 15.95 -12.87
N GLN A 89 -0.81 16.55 -11.68
CA GLN A 89 0.03 16.05 -10.60
C GLN A 89 -0.39 14.66 -10.13
N LEU A 90 -1.70 14.38 -10.10
CA LEU A 90 -2.22 13.08 -9.75
C LEU A 90 -1.87 12.01 -10.79
N ALA A 91 -1.91 12.38 -12.07
CA ALA A 91 -1.46 11.53 -13.17
C ALA A 91 0.03 11.24 -13.06
N ASP A 92 0.88 12.28 -12.90
CA ASP A 92 2.32 12.14 -12.73
C ASP A 92 2.66 11.23 -11.53
N TYR A 93 1.94 11.40 -10.40
CA TYR A 93 2.11 10.58 -9.21
C TYR A 93 1.79 9.10 -9.49
N ARG A 94 0.69 8.84 -10.18
CA ARG A 94 0.30 7.48 -10.57
C ARG A 94 1.30 6.87 -11.54
N ASP A 95 1.72 7.60 -12.56
CA ASP A 95 2.59 7.11 -13.62
C ASP A 95 3.99 6.78 -13.07
N GLU A 96 4.52 7.59 -12.15
CA GLU A 96 5.80 7.32 -11.53
C GLU A 96 5.74 6.09 -10.58
N ASN A 97 4.67 5.99 -9.77
CA ASN A 97 4.44 4.79 -8.95
C ASN A 97 4.32 3.53 -9.82
N ARG A 98 3.58 3.61 -10.95
CA ARG A 98 3.46 2.54 -11.93
C ARG A 98 4.82 2.12 -12.47
N ARG A 99 5.56 3.09 -12.99
CA ARG A 99 6.87 2.86 -13.61
C ARG A 99 7.83 2.12 -12.69
N LEU A 100 7.93 2.56 -11.43
CA LEU A 100 8.83 1.93 -10.46
C LEU A 100 8.29 0.58 -9.95
N LEU A 101 6.98 0.43 -9.83
CA LEU A 101 6.37 -0.85 -9.47
C LEU A 101 6.63 -1.91 -10.55
N ASP A 102 6.47 -1.57 -11.84
CA ASP A 102 6.70 -2.48 -12.95
C ASP A 102 8.19 -2.92 -13.00
N LEU A 103 9.12 -1.98 -12.80
CA LEU A 103 10.55 -2.30 -12.71
C LEU A 103 10.87 -3.22 -11.52
N GLU A 104 10.20 -3.01 -10.39
CA GLU A 104 10.43 -3.84 -9.20
C GLU A 104 9.81 -5.23 -9.37
N VAL A 105 8.65 -5.34 -9.98
CA VAL A 105 8.02 -6.62 -10.31
C VAL A 105 8.89 -7.42 -11.28
N GLU A 106 9.43 -6.77 -12.31
CA GLU A 106 10.34 -7.44 -13.26
C GLU A 106 11.64 -7.92 -12.60
N ALA A 107 12.24 -7.08 -11.76
CA ALA A 107 13.54 -7.38 -11.16
C ALA A 107 13.47 -8.39 -9.99
N PHE A 108 12.44 -8.32 -9.17
CA PHE A 108 12.29 -9.11 -7.95
C PHE A 108 11.41 -10.35 -8.14
N ASP A 109 10.51 -10.35 -9.14
CA ASP A 109 9.54 -11.43 -9.39
C ASP A 109 8.76 -11.81 -8.12
N PRO A 110 8.01 -10.87 -7.51
CA PRO A 110 7.31 -11.13 -6.25
C PRO A 110 6.21 -12.16 -6.43
N GLN A 111 6.04 -13.04 -5.45
CA GLN A 111 4.93 -13.98 -5.41
C GLN A 111 3.62 -13.31 -4.97
N ILE A 112 3.74 -12.27 -4.15
CA ILE A 112 2.60 -11.49 -3.64
C ILE A 112 3.00 -10.02 -3.43
N ILE A 113 2.07 -9.12 -3.70
CA ILE A 113 2.18 -7.69 -3.36
C ILE A 113 1.28 -7.41 -2.17
N HIS A 114 1.80 -6.72 -1.15
CA HIS A 114 0.99 -6.16 -0.07
C HIS A 114 1.00 -4.63 -0.18
N ALA A 115 -0.08 -4.09 -0.70
CA ALA A 115 -0.25 -2.66 -0.84
C ALA A 115 -0.78 -2.06 0.47
N GLN A 116 -0.04 -1.11 1.02
CA GLN A 116 -0.54 -0.27 2.10
C GLN A 116 -1.46 0.79 1.48
N HIS A 117 -2.74 0.69 1.72
CA HIS A 117 -3.86 1.42 1.12
C HIS A 117 -4.42 0.77 -0.16
N ILE A 118 -5.75 0.85 -0.26
CA ILE A 118 -6.51 0.35 -1.41
C ILE A 118 -6.23 1.22 -2.64
N TRP A 119 -6.23 2.54 -2.46
CA TRP A 119 -5.88 3.52 -3.47
C TRP A 119 -4.47 4.07 -3.16
N ILE A 120 -3.59 4.38 -4.06
CA ILE A 120 -3.51 4.01 -5.48
C ILE A 120 -2.73 2.69 -5.61
N GLN A 121 -2.02 2.34 -4.55
CA GLN A 121 -1.10 1.20 -4.51
C GLN A 121 -1.83 -0.12 -4.79
N GLY A 122 -3.02 -0.32 -4.22
CA GLY A 122 -3.84 -1.50 -4.49
C GLY A 122 -4.29 -1.59 -5.94
N HIS A 123 -4.65 -0.44 -6.57
CA HIS A 123 -5.00 -0.44 -7.99
C HIS A 123 -3.79 -0.74 -8.89
N LEU A 124 -2.63 -0.18 -8.58
CA LEU A 124 -1.41 -0.47 -9.33
C LEU A 124 -1.00 -1.95 -9.16
N ALA A 125 -1.14 -2.51 -7.96
CA ALA A 125 -0.91 -3.93 -7.72
C ALA A 125 -1.84 -4.82 -8.58
N LEU A 126 -3.14 -4.47 -8.68
CA LEU A 126 -4.08 -5.16 -9.58
C LEU A 126 -3.58 -5.18 -11.02
N GLU A 127 -3.08 -4.05 -11.51
CA GLU A 127 -2.63 -3.91 -12.90
C GLU A 127 -1.37 -4.72 -13.23
N THR A 128 -0.55 -5.09 -12.23
CA THR A 128 0.62 -5.97 -12.43
C THR A 128 0.25 -7.41 -12.75
N GLY A 129 -0.96 -7.84 -12.37
CA GLY A 129 -1.38 -9.23 -12.44
C GLY A 129 -0.75 -10.15 -11.39
N VAL A 130 0.13 -9.67 -10.53
CA VAL A 130 0.65 -10.41 -9.36
C VAL A 130 -0.46 -10.55 -8.32
N PRO A 131 -0.61 -11.70 -7.60
CA PRO A 131 -1.52 -11.79 -6.46
C PRO A 131 -1.27 -10.67 -5.46
N TYR A 132 -2.32 -10.06 -4.93
CA TYR A 132 -2.13 -8.98 -3.98
C TYR A 132 -3.15 -8.98 -2.84
N VAL A 133 -2.74 -8.40 -1.75
CA VAL A 133 -3.58 -8.01 -0.61
C VAL A 133 -3.41 -6.51 -0.36
N VAL A 134 -4.40 -5.91 0.27
CA VAL A 134 -4.34 -4.49 0.63
C VAL A 134 -4.58 -4.33 2.13
N SER A 135 -3.89 -3.39 2.76
CA SER A 135 -4.29 -2.85 4.06
C SER A 135 -5.19 -1.64 3.85
N ALA A 136 -6.22 -1.50 4.68
CA ALA A 136 -7.13 -0.35 4.63
C ALA A 136 -7.15 0.39 5.97
N ALA A 137 -7.17 1.73 5.90
CA ALA A 137 -7.22 2.63 7.04
C ALA A 137 -8.37 3.65 6.93
N LEU A 138 -8.76 4.26 8.04
CA LEU A 138 -9.92 5.18 8.05
C LEU A 138 -9.67 6.47 7.28
N ASP A 139 -8.44 6.99 7.32
CA ASP A 139 -8.06 8.24 6.67
C ASP A 139 -8.19 8.17 5.15
N GLU A 140 -7.83 7.05 4.53
CA GLU A 140 -8.05 6.85 3.10
C GLU A 140 -9.53 6.75 2.74
N LEU A 141 -10.35 6.08 3.57
CA LEU A 141 -11.80 5.97 3.34
C LEU A 141 -12.49 7.34 3.41
N GLU A 142 -12.02 8.23 4.27
CA GLU A 142 -12.48 9.61 4.33
C GLU A 142 -12.07 10.40 3.08
N ALA A 143 -10.84 10.20 2.59
CA ALA A 143 -10.38 10.82 1.34
C ALA A 143 -11.24 10.41 0.14
N TYR A 144 -11.65 9.14 0.03
CA TYR A 144 -12.55 8.67 -1.04
C TYR A 144 -13.94 9.32 -1.00
N ARG A 145 -14.40 9.74 0.17
CA ARG A 145 -15.65 10.47 0.31
C ARG A 145 -15.53 11.91 -0.14
N ARG A 146 -14.35 12.52 0.05
CA ARG A 146 -14.09 13.91 -0.33
C ARG A 146 -13.80 14.09 -1.81
N ASP A 147 -13.11 13.13 -2.44
CA ASP A 147 -12.68 13.23 -3.83
C ASP A 147 -13.16 12.05 -4.67
N ALA A 148 -14.06 12.36 -5.61
CA ALA A 148 -14.63 11.35 -6.49
C ALA A 148 -13.61 10.73 -7.48
N ARG A 149 -12.46 11.36 -7.71
CA ARG A 149 -11.42 10.85 -8.60
C ARG A 149 -10.84 9.52 -8.13
N PHE A 150 -10.87 9.26 -6.80
CA PHE A 150 -10.26 8.08 -6.20
C PHE A 150 -11.16 6.83 -6.26
N ARG A 151 -12.49 7.02 -6.22
CA ARG A 151 -13.45 5.93 -6.07
C ARG A 151 -13.36 4.83 -7.11
N PRO A 152 -13.31 5.12 -8.42
CA PRO A 152 -13.32 4.05 -9.43
C PRO A 152 -12.13 3.11 -9.29
N LEU A 153 -10.94 3.65 -9.02
CA LEU A 153 -9.71 2.88 -8.89
C LEU A 153 -9.69 2.10 -7.57
N ALA A 154 -10.11 2.73 -6.47
CA ALA A 154 -10.23 2.07 -5.17
C ALA A 154 -11.27 0.94 -5.19
N GLN A 155 -12.40 1.15 -5.86
CA GLN A 155 -13.44 0.12 -6.01
C GLN A 155 -12.87 -1.11 -6.74
N GLN A 156 -12.22 -0.91 -7.89
CA GLN A 156 -11.61 -2.00 -8.66
C GLN A 156 -10.55 -2.74 -7.83
N ALA A 157 -9.70 -2.01 -7.09
CA ALA A 157 -8.71 -2.60 -6.23
C ALA A 157 -9.32 -3.46 -5.11
N ALA A 158 -10.36 -2.96 -4.44
CA ALA A 158 -11.04 -3.68 -3.36
C ALA A 158 -11.75 -4.95 -3.86
N GLU A 159 -12.45 -4.87 -5.00
CA GLU A 159 -13.18 -6.00 -5.59
C GLU A 159 -12.29 -7.14 -6.08
N ASN A 160 -11.03 -6.84 -6.40
CA ASN A 160 -10.10 -7.83 -6.96
C ASN A 160 -8.98 -8.23 -5.99
N ALA A 161 -8.85 -7.59 -4.83
CA ALA A 161 -7.88 -7.99 -3.81
C ALA A 161 -8.14 -9.42 -3.34
N GLY A 162 -7.09 -10.20 -3.17
CA GLY A 162 -7.19 -11.51 -2.54
C GLY A 162 -7.74 -11.41 -1.13
N ARG A 163 -7.29 -10.40 -0.35
CA ARG A 163 -7.85 -10.02 0.96
C ARG A 163 -7.65 -8.53 1.19
N ILE A 164 -8.52 -7.96 2.02
CA ILE A 164 -8.44 -6.60 2.55
C ILE A 164 -8.18 -6.72 4.05
N LEU A 165 -7.02 -6.26 4.51
CA LEU A 165 -6.61 -6.35 5.90
C LEU A 165 -6.94 -5.05 6.63
N VAL A 166 -7.55 -5.16 7.79
CA VAL A 166 -7.93 -4.02 8.63
C VAL A 166 -7.53 -4.27 10.08
N GLU A 167 -7.19 -3.23 10.81
CA GLU A 167 -6.72 -3.36 12.19
C GLU A 167 -7.83 -3.65 13.20
N SER A 168 -9.08 -3.30 12.88
CA SER A 168 -10.21 -3.42 13.82
C SER A 168 -11.55 -3.67 13.13
N GLU A 169 -12.51 -4.12 13.93
CA GLU A 169 -13.88 -4.32 13.48
C GLU A 169 -14.53 -3.01 13.02
N ALA A 170 -14.19 -1.89 13.64
CA ALA A 170 -14.67 -0.57 13.22
C ALA A 170 -14.24 -0.23 11.79
N VAL A 171 -12.98 -0.48 11.45
CA VAL A 171 -12.46 -0.28 10.08
C VAL A 171 -13.13 -1.26 9.11
N ARG A 172 -13.36 -2.52 9.51
CA ARG A 172 -14.07 -3.51 8.69
C ARG A 172 -15.45 -3.03 8.29
N VAL A 173 -16.21 -2.49 9.24
CA VAL A 173 -17.54 -1.95 8.98
C VAL A 173 -17.49 -0.81 7.98
N GLU A 174 -16.54 0.12 8.12
CA GLU A 174 -16.42 1.26 7.21
C GLU A 174 -15.94 0.84 5.81
N VAL A 175 -15.03 -0.13 5.69
CA VAL A 175 -14.61 -0.71 4.40
C VAL A 175 -15.81 -1.36 3.69
N THR A 176 -16.56 -2.21 4.39
CA THR A 176 -17.74 -2.89 3.83
C THR A 176 -18.81 -1.88 3.42
N LYS A 177 -19.02 -0.82 4.20
CA LYS A 177 -19.95 0.26 3.87
C LYS A 177 -19.51 1.06 2.65
N THR A 178 -18.19 1.24 2.46
CA THR A 178 -17.64 2.05 1.37
C THR A 178 -17.64 1.28 0.05
N PHE A 179 -17.29 0.00 0.04
CA PHE A 179 -17.08 -0.81 -1.16
C PHE A 179 -18.16 -1.87 -1.40
N GLY A 180 -19.13 -2.04 -0.51
CA GLY A 180 -20.26 -2.96 -0.69
C GLY A 180 -19.86 -4.44 -0.61
N GLU A 181 -19.87 -5.15 -1.72
CA GLU A 181 -19.76 -6.62 -1.81
C GLU A 181 -18.33 -7.17 -1.59
N VAL A 182 -17.56 -6.57 -0.65
CA VAL A 182 -16.20 -7.03 -0.31
C VAL A 182 -16.11 -7.68 1.08
N ALA A 183 -17.24 -7.84 1.77
CA ALA A 183 -17.27 -8.27 3.18
C ALA A 183 -16.59 -9.62 3.44
N ASP A 184 -16.67 -10.55 2.51
CA ASP A 184 -16.05 -11.87 2.55
C ASP A 184 -14.53 -11.83 2.37
N ARG A 185 -13.99 -10.73 1.88
CA ARG A 185 -12.56 -10.49 1.67
C ARG A 185 -11.90 -9.71 2.78
N VAL A 186 -12.67 -9.10 3.68
CA VAL A 186 -12.14 -8.27 4.77
C VAL A 186 -11.78 -9.13 5.97
N GLU A 187 -10.51 -9.12 6.34
CA GLU A 187 -10.00 -9.82 7.53
C GLU A 187 -9.48 -8.81 8.56
N VAL A 188 -9.95 -8.96 9.82
CA VAL A 188 -9.47 -8.14 10.93
C VAL A 188 -8.17 -8.74 11.47
N VAL A 189 -7.09 -8.00 11.35
CA VAL A 189 -5.75 -8.39 11.79
C VAL A 189 -5.19 -7.33 12.72
N PRO A 190 -5.55 -7.37 14.01
CA PRO A 190 -5.03 -6.42 15.00
C PRO A 190 -3.52 -6.56 15.15
N HIS A 191 -2.85 -5.45 15.38
CA HIS A 191 -1.43 -5.43 15.69
C HIS A 191 -1.17 -6.07 17.06
N SER A 192 -0.77 -7.33 17.08
CA SER A 192 -0.56 -8.18 18.25
C SER A 192 0.75 -8.95 18.10
N ALA A 193 1.18 -9.66 19.12
CA ALA A 193 2.41 -10.48 19.06
C ALA A 193 2.43 -11.50 17.91
N GLN A 194 1.25 -11.92 17.42
CA GLN A 194 1.11 -12.92 16.36
C GLN A 194 0.65 -12.33 15.01
N TRP A 195 0.67 -11.01 14.85
CA TRP A 195 0.10 -10.39 13.65
C TRP A 195 0.85 -10.77 12.35
N ILE A 196 2.18 -10.91 12.41
CA ILE A 196 3.00 -11.34 11.26
C ILE A 196 2.62 -12.76 10.82
N GLU A 197 2.49 -13.69 11.76
CA GLU A 197 2.10 -15.07 11.47
C GLU A 197 0.71 -15.14 10.81
N ARG A 198 -0.22 -14.32 11.27
CA ARG A 198 -1.56 -14.20 10.67
C ARG A 198 -1.50 -13.63 9.25
N ILE A 199 -0.70 -12.60 9.01
CA ILE A 199 -0.52 -12.02 7.67
C ILE A 199 0.11 -13.06 6.73
N VAL A 200 1.13 -13.77 7.17
CA VAL A 200 1.75 -14.84 6.37
C VAL A 200 0.74 -15.94 6.02
N ALA A 201 -0.08 -16.39 6.97
CA ALA A 201 -1.13 -17.37 6.69
C ALA A 201 -2.19 -16.85 5.69
N ILE A 202 -2.47 -15.54 5.69
CA ILE A 202 -3.35 -14.92 4.69
C ILE A 202 -2.70 -14.93 3.31
N TYR A 203 -1.41 -14.61 3.21
CA TYR A 203 -0.68 -14.67 1.94
C TYR A 203 -0.71 -16.10 1.36
N GLU A 204 -0.45 -17.12 2.17
CA GLU A 204 -0.50 -18.51 1.76
C GLU A 204 -1.87 -18.89 1.20
N LYS A 205 -2.96 -18.50 1.87
CA LYS A 205 -4.32 -18.72 1.38
C LYS A 205 -4.59 -18.05 0.05
N VAL A 206 -4.15 -16.80 -0.12
CA VAL A 206 -4.33 -16.05 -1.37
C VAL A 206 -3.59 -16.73 -2.52
N LEU A 207 -2.37 -17.19 -2.28
CA LEU A 207 -1.57 -17.91 -3.27
C LEU A 207 -2.19 -19.27 -3.64
N ALA A 208 -2.63 -20.06 -2.64
CA ALA A 208 -3.27 -21.36 -2.86
C ALA A 208 -4.54 -21.26 -3.71
N THR A 209 -5.38 -20.26 -3.45
CA THR A 209 -6.61 -20.03 -4.20
C THR A 209 -6.34 -19.79 -5.70
N ARG A 210 -5.24 -19.12 -6.04
CA ARG A 210 -4.90 -18.84 -7.45
C ARG A 210 -4.38 -20.06 -8.20
N PHE A 211 -3.69 -20.96 -7.52
CA PHE A 211 -3.11 -22.16 -8.13
C PHE A 211 -4.08 -23.37 -8.15
N GLY A 212 -5.34 -23.20 -7.71
CA GLY A 212 -6.37 -24.23 -7.78
C GLY A 212 -6.18 -25.37 -6.76
N GLU A 213 -5.39 -25.17 -5.73
CA GLU A 213 -5.27 -26.07 -4.59
C GLU A 213 -6.38 -25.77 -3.57
N VAL A 214 -7.61 -26.20 -3.86
CA VAL A 214 -8.75 -26.21 -2.93
C VAL A 214 -9.19 -27.64 -2.72
#